data_5e2a4fae2a2be879f925ddcc5e33a953
#
_entry.id   5e2a4fae2a2be879f925ddcc5e33a953
#
_cell.length_a   1.000
_cell.length_b   1.000
_cell.length_c   1.000
_cell.angle_alpha   90.00
_cell.angle_beta   90.00
_cell.angle_gamma   90.00
#
_symmetry.space_group_name_H-M   'P 1'
#
loop_
_entity.id
_entity.type
_entity.pdbx_description
1 polymer ?
#
loop_
_entity_poly.entity_id
_entity_poly.type
_entity_poly.pdbx_seq_one_letter_code
_entity_poly.pdbx_strand_id
1 'polypeptide(L)'
;CIRDSAGVNKKELAKYGGKAHCFMAEEEVAKIAKERGVTRAAVSMEKAAQIEKPVIFAIGNAPTALIELYEMIKSGKYRPAFIIGVPVGFVNVEAAKDLILKTDVPYIINRGRKGGSNIAAAICNALLYELRDGN
;
A
#
# COMPACT_ATOMS: atom_id res chain seq x y z
N CYS A 1 -0.92 0.35 -6.44
CA CYS A 1 -1.00 0.94 -7.78
C CYS A 1 -1.69 -0.02 -8.76
N ILE A 2 -1.87 0.45 -10.01
CA ILE A 2 -2.59 -0.34 -11.05
C ILE A 2 -1.95 -1.70 -11.27
N ARG A 3 -0.63 -1.76 -11.37
CA ARG A 3 0.11 -3.02 -11.58
C ARG A 3 0.06 -3.93 -10.36
N ASP A 4 0.14 -3.36 -9.17
CA ASP A 4 0.04 -4.13 -7.93
C ASP A 4 -1.33 -4.83 -7.86
N SER A 5 -2.39 -4.07 -8.08
CA SER A 5 -3.76 -4.58 -8.09
C SER A 5 -3.99 -5.64 -9.15
N ALA A 6 -3.41 -5.46 -10.35
CA ALA A 6 -3.56 -6.41 -11.46
C ALA A 6 -2.93 -7.78 -11.15
N GLY A 7 -1.86 -7.82 -10.34
CA GLY A 7 -1.18 -9.05 -9.98
C GLY A 7 -1.82 -9.84 -8.83
N VAL A 8 -2.74 -9.25 -8.10
CA VAL A 8 -3.38 -9.91 -6.95
C VAL A 8 -4.46 -10.88 -7.40
N ASN A 9 -4.48 -12.07 -6.78
CA ASN A 9 -5.53 -13.07 -7.03
C ASN A 9 -6.85 -12.66 -6.36
N LYS A 10 -7.66 -11.93 -7.11
CA LYS A 10 -8.92 -11.36 -6.63
C LYS A 10 -9.97 -12.41 -6.30
N LYS A 11 -9.94 -13.56 -6.98
CA LYS A 11 -10.86 -14.66 -6.68
C LYS A 11 -10.60 -15.24 -5.30
N GLU A 12 -9.33 -15.47 -4.99
CA GLU A 12 -8.93 -15.98 -3.68
C GLU A 12 -9.24 -14.97 -2.58
N LEU A 13 -8.95 -13.71 -2.82
CA LEU A 13 -9.24 -12.62 -1.90
C LEU A 13 -10.75 -12.53 -1.58
N ALA A 14 -11.60 -12.67 -2.59
CA ALA A 14 -13.05 -12.60 -2.43
C ALA A 14 -13.61 -13.71 -1.52
N LYS A 15 -12.95 -14.86 -1.45
CA LYS A 15 -13.37 -15.97 -0.56
C LYS A 15 -13.30 -15.58 0.92
N TYR A 16 -12.45 -14.61 1.25
CA TYR A 16 -12.29 -14.09 2.62
C TYR A 16 -13.04 -12.78 2.82
N GLY A 17 -13.95 -12.42 1.90
CA GLY A 17 -14.70 -11.18 1.97
C GLY A 17 -13.88 -9.93 1.66
N GLY A 18 -12.68 -10.11 1.12
CA GLY A 18 -11.79 -9.02 0.79
C GLY A 18 -12.03 -8.43 -0.59
N LYS A 19 -11.61 -7.19 -0.77
CA LYS A 19 -11.69 -6.48 -2.05
C LYS A 19 -10.40 -5.69 -2.27
N ALA A 20 -9.87 -5.76 -3.48
CA ALA A 20 -8.71 -4.97 -3.89
C ALA A 20 -9.16 -3.59 -4.38
N HIS A 21 -8.54 -2.54 -3.86
CA HIS A 21 -8.78 -1.15 -4.26
C HIS A 21 -7.51 -0.57 -4.89
N CYS A 22 -7.68 0.18 -5.97
CA CYS A 22 -6.60 0.95 -6.58
C CYS A 22 -7.10 2.36 -6.88
N PHE A 23 -6.86 3.27 -5.97
CA PHE A 23 -7.32 4.65 -6.09
C PHE A 23 -6.50 5.48 -7.09
N MET A 24 -5.28 5.05 -7.38
CA MET A 24 -4.39 5.75 -8.33
C MET A 24 -4.97 5.85 -9.75
N ALA A 25 -5.84 4.91 -10.12
CA ALA A 25 -6.49 4.88 -11.44
C ALA A 25 -7.73 5.76 -11.51
N GLU A 26 -8.24 6.26 -10.40
CA GLU A 26 -9.46 7.06 -10.37
C GLU A 26 -9.22 8.49 -10.87
N GLU A 27 -10.06 8.96 -11.78
CA GLU A 27 -10.00 10.32 -12.32
C GLU A 27 -10.20 11.37 -11.22
N GLU A 28 -11.09 11.10 -10.28
CA GLU A 28 -11.34 11.98 -9.14
C GLU A 28 -10.08 12.19 -8.30
N VAL A 29 -9.30 11.14 -8.06
CA VAL A 29 -8.03 11.23 -7.34
C VAL A 29 -7.03 12.10 -8.10
N ALA A 30 -6.92 11.92 -9.41
CA ALA A 30 -6.06 12.75 -10.25
C ALA A 30 -6.47 14.23 -10.22
N LYS A 31 -7.76 14.50 -10.25
CA LYS A 31 -8.32 15.87 -10.20
C LYS A 31 -8.00 16.53 -8.85
N ILE A 32 -8.28 15.86 -7.76
CA ILE A 32 -8.02 16.37 -6.41
C ILE A 32 -6.53 16.64 -6.21
N ALA A 33 -5.68 15.73 -6.65
CA ALA A 33 -4.22 15.88 -6.55
C ALA A 33 -3.75 17.12 -7.29
N LYS A 34 -4.26 17.36 -8.49
CA LYS A 34 -3.93 18.54 -9.30
C LYS A 34 -4.41 19.83 -8.63
N GLU A 35 -5.64 19.85 -8.14
CA GLU A 35 -6.24 21.03 -7.49
C GLU A 35 -5.50 21.40 -6.20
N ARG A 36 -5.07 20.41 -5.44
CA ARG A 36 -4.38 20.60 -4.15
C ARG A 36 -2.86 20.75 -4.29
N GLY A 37 -2.30 20.50 -5.48
CA GLY A 37 -0.86 20.54 -5.68
C GLY A 37 -0.10 19.43 -4.95
N VAL A 38 -0.72 18.27 -4.77
CA VAL A 38 -0.13 17.09 -4.12
C VAL A 38 -0.08 15.91 -5.07
N THR A 39 0.59 14.83 -4.67
CA THR A 39 0.69 13.63 -5.51
C THR A 39 -0.61 12.81 -5.47
N ARG A 40 -0.86 12.03 -6.53
CA ARG A 40 -1.96 11.07 -6.55
C ARG A 40 -1.80 10.03 -5.44
N ALA A 41 -0.55 9.66 -5.14
CA ALA A 41 -0.28 8.72 -4.06
C ALA A 41 -0.78 9.25 -2.70
N ALA A 42 -0.52 10.53 -2.41
CA ALA A 42 -0.99 11.16 -1.17
C ALA A 42 -2.53 11.14 -1.07
N VAL A 43 -3.21 11.56 -2.15
CA VAL A 43 -4.68 11.54 -2.19
C VAL A 43 -5.23 10.12 -2.05
N SER A 44 -4.58 9.15 -2.70
CA SER A 44 -4.97 7.73 -2.60
C SER A 44 -4.89 7.21 -1.17
N MET A 45 -3.83 7.56 -0.45
CA MET A 45 -3.67 7.16 0.96
C MET A 45 -4.74 7.79 1.85
N GLU A 46 -5.05 9.06 1.65
CA GLU A 46 -6.12 9.74 2.38
C GLU A 46 -7.48 9.08 2.12
N LYS A 47 -7.75 8.72 0.87
CA LYS A 47 -9.00 8.04 0.50
C LYS A 47 -9.09 6.65 1.11
N ALA A 48 -7.99 5.90 1.09
CA ALA A 48 -7.92 4.58 1.71
C ALA A 48 -8.16 4.64 3.23
N ALA A 49 -7.69 5.69 3.88
CA ALA A 49 -7.87 5.90 5.31
C ALA A 49 -9.35 6.11 5.71
N GLN A 50 -10.22 6.42 4.77
CA GLN A 50 -11.65 6.57 5.01
C GLN A 50 -12.40 5.23 5.01
N ILE A 51 -11.75 4.14 4.62
CA ILE A 51 -12.35 2.81 4.66
C ILE A 51 -12.42 2.34 6.11
N GLU A 52 -13.60 2.02 6.59
CA GLU A 52 -13.84 1.62 7.99
C GLU A 52 -13.34 0.22 8.33
N LYS A 53 -13.20 -0.64 7.33
CA LYS A 53 -12.71 -2.00 7.53
C LYS A 53 -11.19 -2.03 7.64
N PRO A 54 -10.61 -3.07 8.27
CA PRO A 54 -9.15 -3.22 8.29
C PRO A 54 -8.56 -3.24 6.87
N VAL A 55 -7.53 -2.45 6.64
CA VAL A 55 -6.92 -2.29 5.32
C VAL A 55 -5.46 -2.75 5.36
N ILE A 56 -5.08 -3.53 4.35
CA ILE A 56 -3.70 -3.91 4.08
C ILE A 56 -3.21 -3.05 2.92
N PHE A 57 -2.15 -2.32 3.13
CA PHE A 57 -1.54 -1.49 2.08
C PHE A 57 -0.42 -2.25 1.40
N ALA A 58 -0.50 -2.36 0.08
CA ALA A 58 0.56 -2.95 -0.73
C ALA A 58 1.14 -1.86 -1.63
N ILE A 59 2.38 -1.49 -1.38
CA ILE A 59 3.05 -0.38 -2.07
C ILE A 59 4.30 -0.92 -2.76
N GLY A 60 4.25 -0.98 -4.10
CA GLY A 60 5.33 -1.51 -4.92
C GLY A 60 5.98 -0.49 -5.85
N ASN A 61 5.49 0.74 -5.91
CA ASN A 61 5.99 1.70 -6.87
C ASN A 61 6.14 3.14 -6.35
N ALA A 62 5.34 3.57 -5.37
CA ALA A 62 5.32 4.96 -4.95
C ALA A 62 5.86 5.15 -3.53
N PRO A 63 7.15 5.53 -3.36
CA PRO A 63 7.69 5.82 -2.03
C PRO A 63 6.91 6.90 -1.29
N THR A 64 6.36 7.87 -2.03
CA THR A 64 5.52 8.94 -1.47
C THR A 64 4.32 8.38 -0.68
N ALA A 65 3.75 7.25 -1.13
CA ALA A 65 2.64 6.61 -0.43
C ALA A 65 3.05 6.13 0.96
N LEU A 66 4.26 5.58 1.11
CA LEU A 66 4.77 5.18 2.42
C LEU A 66 4.98 6.38 3.34
N ILE A 67 5.48 7.48 2.81
CA ILE A 67 5.72 8.71 3.58
C ILE A 67 4.39 9.26 4.09
N GLU A 68 3.38 9.34 3.22
CA GLU A 68 2.04 9.79 3.60
C GLU A 68 1.44 8.88 4.67
N LEU A 69 1.57 7.58 4.50
CA LEU A 69 1.07 6.60 5.45
C LEU A 69 1.76 6.74 6.81
N TYR A 70 3.07 6.96 6.82
CA TYR A 70 3.84 7.22 8.04
C TYR A 70 3.31 8.45 8.77
N GLU A 71 3.08 9.54 8.06
CA GLU A 71 2.56 10.78 8.66
C GLU A 71 1.17 10.57 9.28
N MET A 72 0.30 9.81 8.64
CA MET A 72 -1.01 9.47 9.19
C MET A 72 -0.90 8.62 10.47
N ILE A 73 0.00 7.66 10.49
CA ILE A 73 0.25 6.80 11.66
C ILE A 73 0.81 7.63 12.81
N LYS A 74 1.82 8.43 12.53
CA LYS A 74 2.50 9.27 13.52
C LYS A 74 1.55 10.29 14.17
N SER A 75 0.67 10.89 13.36
CA SER A 75 -0.31 11.87 13.86
C SER A 75 -1.49 11.24 14.61
N GLY A 76 -1.62 9.93 14.59
CA GLY A 76 -2.74 9.22 15.19
C GLY A 76 -4.04 9.29 14.41
N LYS A 77 -4.02 9.83 13.19
CA LYS A 77 -5.22 9.96 12.35
C LYS A 77 -5.69 8.63 11.79
N TYR A 78 -4.77 7.70 11.55
CA TYR A 78 -5.08 6.44 10.93
C TYR A 78 -4.03 5.38 11.26
N ARG A 79 -4.49 4.14 11.40
CA ARG A 79 -3.60 2.99 11.64
C ARG A 79 -4.03 1.84 10.72
N PRO A 80 -3.22 1.45 9.74
CA PRO A 80 -3.53 0.30 8.89
C PRO A 80 -3.38 -1.01 9.65
N ALA A 81 -4.02 -2.08 9.14
CA ALA A 81 -3.89 -3.41 9.71
C ALA A 81 -2.53 -4.03 9.39
N PHE A 82 -1.98 -3.76 8.20
CA PHE A 82 -0.72 -4.32 7.74
C PHE A 82 -0.17 -3.50 6.58
N ILE A 83 1.15 -3.45 6.44
CA ILE A 83 1.81 -2.73 5.36
C ILE A 83 2.76 -3.67 4.62
N ILE A 84 2.60 -3.78 3.31
CA ILE A 84 3.57 -4.41 2.41
C ILE A 84 4.27 -3.26 1.70
N GLY A 85 5.47 -2.90 2.17
CA GLY A 85 6.21 -1.73 1.69
C GLY A 85 7.46 -2.13 0.91
N VAL A 86 7.27 -2.38 -0.38
CA VAL A 86 8.35 -2.82 -1.27
C VAL A 86 8.48 -1.94 -2.52
N PRO A 87 8.41 -0.61 -2.39
CA PRO A 87 8.59 0.25 -3.55
C PRO A 87 10.00 0.13 -4.12
N VAL A 88 10.08 0.23 -5.45
CA VAL A 88 11.34 0.23 -6.19
C VAL A 88 11.71 1.67 -6.58
N GLY A 89 13.00 1.99 -6.65
CA GLY A 89 13.46 3.28 -7.16
C GLY A 89 14.74 3.76 -6.51
N PHE A 90 15.12 4.99 -6.84
CA PHE A 90 16.36 5.61 -6.39
C PHE A 90 16.15 6.80 -5.46
N VAL A 91 15.04 7.51 -5.61
CA VAL A 91 14.77 8.74 -4.84
C VAL A 91 13.82 8.43 -3.70
N ASN A 92 14.28 8.68 -2.47
CA ASN A 92 13.51 8.53 -1.23
C ASN A 92 12.99 7.12 -0.91
N VAL A 93 13.36 6.10 -1.68
CA VAL A 93 12.86 4.74 -1.46
C VAL A 93 13.34 4.18 -0.13
N GLU A 94 14.64 4.23 0.12
CA GLU A 94 15.20 3.73 1.37
C GLU A 94 14.71 4.54 2.58
N ALA A 95 14.68 5.87 2.44
CA ALA A 95 14.21 6.74 3.51
C ALA A 95 12.73 6.49 3.85
N ALA A 96 11.89 6.29 2.84
CA ALA A 96 10.47 5.99 3.04
C ALA A 96 10.27 4.65 3.77
N LYS A 97 11.03 3.62 3.39
CA LYS A 97 11.00 2.32 4.06
C LYS A 97 11.45 2.44 5.51
N ASP A 98 12.51 3.19 5.78
CA ASP A 98 13.04 3.39 7.13
C ASP A 98 12.02 4.07 8.05
N LEU A 99 11.20 4.98 7.52
CA LEU A 99 10.14 5.61 8.29
C LEU A 99 9.13 4.57 8.80
N ILE A 100 8.69 3.66 7.92
CA ILE A 100 7.73 2.62 8.29
C ILE A 100 8.32 1.64 9.32
N LEU A 101 9.62 1.36 9.25
CA LEU A 101 10.29 0.50 10.23
C LEU A 101 10.23 1.07 11.65
N LYS A 102 10.02 2.37 11.80
CA LYS A 102 9.88 3.04 13.10
C LYS A 102 8.47 2.95 13.68
N THR A 103 7.50 2.45 12.90
CA THR A 103 6.11 2.31 13.38
C THR A 103 5.93 0.97 14.10
N ASP A 104 4.84 0.86 14.85
CA ASP A 104 4.44 -0.39 15.52
C ASP A 104 3.40 -1.18 14.74
N VAL A 105 3.08 -0.75 13.52
CA VAL A 105 2.17 -1.46 12.62
C VAL A 105 2.89 -2.69 12.04
N PRO A 106 2.24 -3.86 11.96
CA PRO A 106 2.84 -5.02 11.29
C PRO A 106 3.18 -4.72 9.84
N TYR A 107 4.36 -5.15 9.39
CA TYR A 107 4.80 -4.88 8.03
C TYR A 107 5.66 -5.99 7.44
N ILE A 108 5.75 -6.01 6.11
CA ILE A 108 6.77 -6.71 5.34
C ILE A 108 7.47 -5.66 4.48
N ILE A 109 8.74 -5.43 4.73
CA ILE A 109 9.56 -4.43 4.04
C ILE A 109 10.92 -5.04 3.74
N ASN A 110 11.37 -4.96 2.47
CA ASN A 110 12.74 -5.29 2.12
C ASN A 110 13.62 -4.04 2.24
N ARG A 111 14.84 -4.21 2.68
CA ARG A 111 15.79 -3.10 2.74
C ARG A 111 16.36 -2.79 1.37
N GLY A 112 16.74 -1.52 1.16
CA GLY A 112 17.37 -1.08 -0.06
C GLY A 112 16.38 -0.58 -1.10
N ARG A 113 16.84 -0.49 -2.33
CA ARG A 113 16.13 0.15 -3.45
C ARG A 113 15.32 -0.81 -4.30
N LYS A 114 15.48 -2.12 -4.09
CA LYS A 114 14.78 -3.14 -4.85
C LYS A 114 13.34 -3.29 -4.37
N GLY A 115 12.50 -3.75 -5.28
CA GLY A 115 11.09 -3.95 -5.00
C GLY A 115 10.31 -3.98 -6.29
N GLY A 116 9.08 -3.56 -6.23
CA GLY A 116 8.23 -3.41 -7.41
C GLY A 116 6.84 -3.99 -7.24
N SER A 117 5.99 -3.66 -8.18
CA SER A 117 4.59 -4.09 -8.21
C SER A 117 4.46 -5.62 -8.21
N ASN A 118 5.32 -6.32 -8.94
CA ASN A 118 5.31 -7.77 -9.00
C ASN A 118 5.61 -8.39 -7.63
N ILE A 119 6.55 -7.81 -6.91
CA ILE A 119 6.91 -8.27 -5.56
C ILE A 119 5.77 -8.00 -4.58
N ALA A 120 5.17 -6.83 -4.63
CA ALA A 120 4.03 -6.48 -3.79
C ALA A 120 2.86 -7.44 -4.02
N ALA A 121 2.51 -7.70 -5.28
CA ALA A 121 1.45 -8.64 -5.64
C ALA A 121 1.78 -10.08 -5.20
N ALA A 122 3.02 -10.50 -5.39
CA ALA A 122 3.46 -11.84 -4.99
C ALA A 122 3.35 -12.04 -3.47
N ILE A 123 3.69 -11.04 -2.68
CA ILE A 123 3.54 -11.09 -1.22
C ILE A 123 2.06 -11.18 -0.84
N CYS A 124 1.20 -10.38 -1.46
CA CYS A 124 -0.25 -10.44 -1.23
C CYS A 124 -0.78 -11.84 -1.51
N ASN A 125 -0.41 -12.42 -2.65
CA ASN A 125 -0.86 -13.76 -3.03
C ASN A 125 -0.32 -14.83 -2.10
N ALA A 126 0.94 -14.70 -1.66
CA ALA A 126 1.53 -15.65 -0.71
C ALA A 126 0.74 -15.66 0.61
N LEU A 127 0.34 -14.51 1.12
CA LEU A 127 -0.48 -14.41 2.32
C LEU A 127 -1.87 -15.05 2.12
N LEU A 128 -2.47 -14.84 0.95
CA LEU A 128 -3.76 -15.45 0.62
C LEU A 128 -3.66 -16.99 0.54
N TYR A 129 -2.60 -17.51 -0.07
CA TYR A 129 -2.38 -18.95 -0.19
C TYR A 129 -2.07 -19.60 1.14
N GLU A 130 -1.38 -18.92 2.03
CA GLU A 130 -1.15 -19.38 3.40
C GLU A 130 -2.48 -19.56 4.14
N LEU A 131 -3.39 -18.61 4.01
CA LEU A 131 -4.73 -18.70 4.59
C LEU A 131 -5.52 -19.89 3.99
N ARG A 132 -5.39 -20.12 2.68
CA ARG A 132 -6.08 -21.20 1.99
C ARG A 132 -5.57 -22.57 2.44
N ASP A 133 -4.25 -22.71 2.60
CA ASP A 133 -3.59 -24.02 2.68
C ASP A 133 -3.46 -24.58 4.10
N GLY A 134 -3.96 -23.93 5.09
CA GLY A 134 -3.89 -24.60 6.35
C GLY A 134 -4.03 -23.78 7.60
N ASN A 135 -4.34 -22.62 7.39
CA ASN A 135 -4.44 -21.75 8.54
C ASN A 135 -5.66 -20.85 8.42
#